data_2237afef35c53f73accc3d247dacea8a
#
_entry.id   2237afef35c53f73accc3d247dacea8a
#
_cell.length_a   1.000
_cell.length_b   1.000
_cell.length_c   1.000
_cell.angle_alpha   90.00
_cell.angle_beta   90.00
_cell.angle_gamma   90.00
#
_symmetry.space_group_name_H-M   'P 1'
#
loop_
_entity.id
_entity.type
_entity.pdbx_description
1 polymer ?
#
loop_
_entity_poly.entity_id
_entity_poly.type
_entity_poly.pdbx_seq_one_letter_code
_entity_poly.pdbx_strand_id
1 'polypeptide(L)'
;MAITLVNPSGLPEIDVYRQVSIATGSKLVFIAGQVAWDAEGITVGEGDLAAQVEQCYLNIGTALAEVGGSFDDVAKLTVYVVDWTPDKMPLLLEGMSRAAAKLGITPVPPATLLGVAALDVPDHLVEIEATAVLD
;
A
#
# COMPACT_ATOMS: atom_id res chain seq x y z
N MET A 1 -8.13 -17.33 -8.65
CA MET A 1 -7.15 -16.30 -8.31
C MET A 1 -7.24 -15.16 -9.31
N ALA A 2 -7.54 -13.99 -8.83
CA ALA A 2 -7.74 -12.85 -9.71
C ALA A 2 -6.44 -12.27 -10.26
N ILE A 3 -5.32 -12.40 -9.55
CA ILE A 3 -4.07 -11.68 -9.86
C ILE A 3 -2.94 -12.65 -10.20
N THR A 4 -2.29 -12.41 -11.35
CA THR A 4 -1.03 -13.06 -11.73
C THR A 4 0.05 -11.99 -11.78
N LEU A 5 1.15 -12.21 -11.07
CA LEU A 5 2.27 -11.27 -11.01
C LEU A 5 3.38 -11.71 -11.95
N VAL A 6 3.97 -10.76 -12.67
CA VAL A 6 4.98 -11.03 -13.69
C VAL A 6 6.15 -10.06 -13.56
N ASN A 7 7.37 -10.59 -13.64
CA ASN A 7 8.58 -9.80 -13.82
C ASN A 7 9.14 -10.05 -15.22
N PRO A 8 8.94 -9.11 -16.17
CA PRO A 8 9.48 -9.27 -17.53
C PRO A 8 11.00 -9.29 -17.52
N SER A 9 11.59 -10.06 -18.43
CA SER A 9 13.04 -10.22 -18.51
C SER A 9 13.81 -8.95 -18.87
N GLY A 10 13.17 -7.93 -19.36
CA GLY A 10 13.82 -6.66 -19.72
C GLY A 10 13.83 -5.61 -18.61
N LEU A 11 13.27 -5.94 -17.44
CA LEU A 11 13.15 -5.00 -16.32
C LEU A 11 13.84 -5.55 -15.07
N PRO A 12 14.31 -4.66 -14.17
CA PRO A 12 14.95 -5.12 -12.93
C PRO A 12 13.96 -5.88 -12.04
N GLU A 13 14.45 -6.91 -11.38
CA GLU A 13 13.68 -7.62 -10.35
C GLU A 13 13.84 -6.88 -9.02
N ILE A 14 12.72 -6.52 -8.41
CA ILE A 14 12.68 -5.81 -7.13
C ILE A 14 11.97 -6.69 -6.11
N ASP A 15 12.56 -6.83 -4.92
CA ASP A 15 12.05 -7.77 -3.91
C ASP A 15 10.66 -7.39 -3.38
N VAL A 16 10.36 -6.10 -3.29
CA VAL A 16 9.18 -5.60 -2.59
C VAL A 16 7.99 -5.33 -3.51
N TYR A 17 8.13 -5.47 -4.82
CA TYR A 17 7.02 -5.39 -5.77
C TYR A 17 7.35 -6.16 -7.05
N ARG A 18 6.32 -6.49 -7.83
CA ARG A 18 6.49 -7.04 -9.18
C ARG A 18 6.19 -5.95 -10.19
N GLN A 19 6.75 -6.10 -11.40
CA GLN A 19 6.63 -5.06 -12.43
C GLN A 19 5.23 -5.02 -13.05
N VAL A 20 4.56 -6.16 -13.14
CA VAL A 20 3.27 -6.28 -13.84
C VAL A 20 2.32 -7.14 -13.04
N SER A 21 1.05 -6.74 -13.00
CA SER A 21 -0.04 -7.61 -12.55
C SER A 21 -1.02 -7.80 -13.71
N ILE A 22 -1.53 -9.04 -13.85
CA ILE A 22 -2.62 -9.36 -14.76
C ILE A 22 -3.79 -9.75 -13.86
N ALA A 23 -4.92 -9.07 -14.02
CA ALA A 23 -6.08 -9.30 -13.18
C ALA A 23 -7.24 -9.81 -14.01
N THR A 24 -7.94 -10.82 -13.49
CA THR A 24 -9.21 -11.30 -14.02
C THR A 24 -10.21 -11.36 -12.88
N GLY A 25 -11.45 -11.01 -13.16
CA GLY A 25 -12.51 -11.00 -12.16
C GLY A 25 -13.70 -10.20 -12.63
N SER A 26 -14.77 -10.22 -11.87
CA SER A 26 -16.02 -9.55 -12.22
C SER A 26 -16.22 -8.23 -11.47
N LYS A 27 -15.42 -7.95 -10.43
CA LYS A 27 -15.58 -6.74 -9.61
C LYS A 27 -14.26 -5.98 -9.57
N LEU A 28 -14.33 -4.72 -9.93
CA LEU A 28 -13.21 -3.78 -9.83
C LEU A 28 -13.42 -2.93 -8.58
N VAL A 29 -12.44 -2.94 -7.68
CA VAL A 29 -12.52 -2.28 -6.38
C VAL A 29 -11.49 -1.17 -6.32
N PHE A 30 -11.94 0.05 -6.09
CA PHE A 30 -11.09 1.21 -5.89
C PHE A 30 -11.12 1.60 -4.42
N ILE A 31 -9.97 1.58 -3.78
CA ILE A 31 -9.84 1.97 -2.38
C ILE A 31 -9.25 3.37 -2.33
N ALA A 32 -9.97 4.27 -1.69
CA ALA A 32 -9.52 5.66 -1.52
C ALA A 32 -8.16 5.68 -0.81
N GLY A 33 -7.39 6.72 -1.05
CA GLY A 33 -6.13 6.91 -0.35
C GLY A 33 -6.31 6.82 1.15
N GLN A 34 -5.55 5.94 1.80
CA GLN A 34 -5.57 5.76 3.24
C GLN A 34 -4.39 6.50 3.84
N VAL A 35 -4.70 7.38 4.78
CA VAL A 35 -3.72 8.02 5.64
C VAL A 35 -3.66 7.29 6.97
N ALA A 36 -2.70 7.64 7.83
CA ALA A 36 -2.48 6.91 9.08
C ALA A 36 -3.44 7.37 10.18
N TRP A 37 -4.69 6.99 10.09
CA TRP A 37 -5.70 7.30 11.08
C TRP A 37 -6.43 6.05 11.55
N ASP A 38 -7.04 6.16 12.74
CA ASP A 38 -7.89 5.10 13.29
C ASP A 38 -9.35 5.28 12.85
N ALA A 39 -10.25 4.46 13.41
CA ALA A 39 -11.67 4.48 13.06
C ALA A 39 -12.36 5.81 13.43
N GLU A 40 -11.81 6.56 14.37
CA GLU A 40 -12.33 7.88 14.77
C GLU A 40 -11.68 9.03 13.99
N GLY A 41 -10.78 8.72 13.04
CA GLY A 41 -10.08 9.74 12.25
C GLY A 41 -8.93 10.41 13.01
N ILE A 42 -8.43 9.78 14.04
CA ILE A 42 -7.30 10.30 14.83
C ILE A 42 -5.99 9.73 14.27
N THR A 43 -5.00 10.61 14.07
CA THR A 43 -3.70 10.21 13.54
C THR A 43 -2.99 9.22 14.44
N VAL A 44 -2.53 8.13 13.84
CA VAL A 44 -1.71 7.09 14.50
C VAL A 44 -0.27 7.27 14.05
N GLY A 45 0.68 7.31 14.99
CA GLY A 45 2.09 7.44 14.67
C GLY A 45 2.51 8.84 14.26
N GLU A 46 2.05 9.87 14.96
CA GLU A 46 2.42 11.25 14.69
C GLU A 46 3.95 11.41 14.67
N GLY A 47 4.49 11.96 13.58
CA GLY A 47 5.92 12.15 13.40
C GLY A 47 6.72 10.87 13.11
N ASP A 48 6.07 9.72 12.99
CA ASP A 48 6.71 8.41 12.80
C ASP A 48 6.29 7.81 11.45
N LEU A 49 7.15 7.94 10.44
CA LEU A 49 6.82 7.48 9.08
C LEU A 49 6.58 5.96 9.04
N ALA A 50 7.42 5.16 9.70
CA ALA A 50 7.25 3.70 9.69
C ALA A 50 5.91 3.28 10.31
N ALA A 51 5.53 3.89 11.44
CA ALA A 51 4.24 3.62 12.07
C ALA A 51 3.08 4.04 11.19
N GLN A 52 3.20 5.16 10.47
CA GLN A 52 2.15 5.63 9.57
C GLN A 52 2.03 4.73 8.33
N VAL A 53 3.13 4.29 7.76
CA VAL A 53 3.10 3.32 6.65
C VAL A 53 2.39 2.04 7.08
N GLU A 54 2.73 1.52 8.23
CA GLU A 54 2.07 0.34 8.79
C GLU A 54 0.55 0.55 8.89
N GLN A 55 0.13 1.67 9.46
CA GLN A 55 -1.29 1.96 9.64
C GLN A 55 -2.04 2.10 8.30
N CYS A 56 -1.41 2.72 7.30
CA CYS A 56 -2.02 2.82 5.96
C CYS A 56 -2.28 1.43 5.36
N TYR A 57 -1.30 0.52 5.46
CA TYR A 57 -1.48 -0.85 4.98
C TYR A 57 -2.57 -1.59 5.74
N LEU A 58 -2.62 -1.42 7.07
CA LEU A 58 -3.68 -2.04 7.87
C LEU A 58 -5.06 -1.51 7.48
N ASN A 59 -5.17 -0.22 7.19
CA ASN A 59 -6.43 0.38 6.74
C ASN A 59 -6.87 -0.17 5.39
N ILE A 60 -5.94 -0.36 4.46
CA ILE A 60 -6.24 -1.01 3.17
C ILE A 60 -6.71 -2.44 3.41
N GLY A 61 -6.06 -3.17 4.31
CA GLY A 61 -6.49 -4.51 4.69
C GLY A 61 -7.91 -4.54 5.23
N THR A 62 -8.27 -3.56 6.06
CA THR A 62 -9.63 -3.40 6.59
C THR A 62 -10.64 -3.16 5.47
N ALA A 63 -10.32 -2.28 4.53
CA ALA A 63 -11.20 -1.99 3.39
C ALA A 63 -11.38 -3.24 2.49
N LEU A 64 -10.30 -3.96 2.22
CA LEU A 64 -10.34 -5.19 1.41
C LEU A 64 -11.21 -6.25 2.09
N ALA A 65 -11.04 -6.47 3.39
CA ALA A 65 -11.81 -7.46 4.15
C ALA A 65 -13.31 -7.16 4.10
N GLU A 66 -13.70 -5.89 4.16
CA GLU A 66 -15.10 -5.47 4.11
C GLU A 66 -15.78 -5.86 2.81
N VAL A 67 -15.04 -5.88 1.71
CA VAL A 67 -15.59 -6.24 0.39
C VAL A 67 -15.30 -7.70 0.01
N GLY A 68 -14.81 -8.49 0.95
CA GLY A 68 -14.56 -9.93 0.74
C GLY A 68 -13.24 -10.25 0.05
N GLY A 69 -12.29 -9.32 0.08
CA GLY A 69 -10.98 -9.51 -0.54
C GLY A 69 -9.83 -9.51 0.46
N SER A 70 -8.63 -9.59 -0.07
CA SER A 70 -7.38 -9.50 0.67
C SER A 70 -6.32 -8.83 -0.21
N PHE A 71 -5.10 -8.68 0.32
CA PHE A 71 -4.00 -8.15 -0.49
C PHE A 71 -3.64 -9.03 -1.70
N ASP A 72 -4.01 -10.30 -1.69
CA ASP A 72 -3.84 -11.18 -2.86
C ASP A 72 -4.67 -10.71 -4.06
N ASP A 73 -5.67 -9.88 -3.83
CA ASP A 73 -6.55 -9.35 -4.88
C ASP A 73 -6.13 -7.96 -5.36
N VAL A 74 -5.07 -7.39 -4.80
CA VAL A 74 -4.60 -6.05 -5.17
C VAL A 74 -3.82 -6.10 -6.47
N ALA A 75 -4.26 -5.31 -7.45
CA ALA A 75 -3.61 -5.21 -8.75
C ALA A 75 -2.57 -4.10 -8.78
N LYS A 76 -2.74 -3.05 -7.98
CA LYS A 76 -1.86 -1.86 -8.00
C LYS A 76 -1.93 -1.11 -6.69
N LEU A 77 -0.76 -0.66 -6.22
CA LEU A 77 -0.62 0.28 -5.11
C LEU A 77 0.05 1.57 -5.60
N THR A 78 -0.36 2.69 -5.04
CA THR A 78 0.36 3.96 -5.19
C THR A 78 0.63 4.52 -3.80
N VAL A 79 1.87 4.90 -3.55
CA VAL A 79 2.35 5.39 -2.25
C VAL A 79 2.82 6.82 -2.42
N TYR A 80 2.24 7.73 -1.66
CA TYR A 80 2.58 9.15 -1.64
C TYR A 80 3.26 9.47 -0.32
N VAL A 81 4.49 10.02 -0.37
CA VAL A 81 5.26 10.35 0.84
C VAL A 81 5.61 11.84 0.82
N VAL A 82 5.26 12.55 1.90
CA VAL A 82 5.59 13.97 2.05
C VAL A 82 7.10 14.15 2.17
N ASP A 83 7.64 15.10 1.41
CA ASP A 83 9.07 15.45 1.42
C ASP A 83 9.98 14.22 1.26
N TRP A 84 9.64 13.37 0.29
CA TRP A 84 10.41 12.15 0.04
C TRP A 84 11.88 12.44 -0.23
N THR A 85 12.74 11.67 0.46
CA THR A 85 14.17 11.57 0.17
C THR A 85 14.57 10.09 0.27
N PRO A 86 15.60 9.64 -0.50
CA PRO A 86 15.97 8.22 -0.51
C PRO A 86 16.36 7.63 0.84
N ASP A 87 16.81 8.46 1.78
CA ASP A 87 17.16 8.00 3.14
C ASP A 87 15.91 7.58 3.96
N LYS A 88 14.71 7.89 3.50
CA LYS A 88 13.46 7.44 4.11
C LYS A 88 13.04 6.02 3.71
N MET A 89 13.70 5.44 2.70
CA MET A 89 13.35 4.11 2.22
C MET A 89 13.35 3.04 3.32
N PRO A 90 14.33 2.98 4.23
CA PRO A 90 14.28 1.99 5.32
C PRO A 90 13.04 2.09 6.21
N LEU A 91 12.54 3.30 6.45
CA LEU A 91 11.33 3.51 7.25
C LEU A 91 10.08 3.04 6.50
N LEU A 92 10.02 3.30 5.20
CA LEU A 92 8.93 2.80 4.35
C LEU A 92 8.89 1.27 4.37
N LEU A 93 10.03 0.63 4.16
CA LEU A 93 10.13 -0.83 4.14
C LEU A 93 9.82 -1.44 5.52
N GLU A 94 10.23 -0.79 6.60
CA GLU A 94 9.91 -1.24 7.96
C GLU A 94 8.42 -1.23 8.21
N GLY A 95 7.73 -0.15 7.85
CA GLY A 95 6.28 -0.06 8.00
C GLY A 95 5.55 -1.14 7.20
N MET A 96 5.97 -1.35 5.95
CA MET A 96 5.43 -2.42 5.10
C MET A 96 5.62 -3.80 5.74
N SER A 97 6.82 -4.06 6.26
CA SER A 97 7.16 -5.35 6.90
C SER A 97 6.31 -5.60 8.16
N ARG A 98 6.12 -4.57 9.00
CA ARG A 98 5.26 -4.68 10.18
C ARG A 98 3.82 -5.00 9.82
N ALA A 99 3.28 -4.33 8.82
CA ALA A 99 1.92 -4.57 8.34
C ALA A 99 1.79 -5.98 7.76
N ALA A 100 2.75 -6.42 6.95
CA ALA A 100 2.77 -7.76 6.38
C ALA A 100 2.74 -8.84 7.46
N ALA A 101 3.51 -8.66 8.52
CA ALA A 101 3.52 -9.59 9.66
C ALA A 101 2.17 -9.65 10.36
N LYS A 102 1.52 -8.50 10.61
CA LYS A 102 0.23 -8.43 11.26
C LYS A 102 -0.89 -9.01 10.42
N LEU A 103 -0.84 -8.81 9.10
CA LEU A 103 -1.85 -9.30 8.17
C LEU A 103 -1.61 -10.74 7.72
N GLY A 104 -0.43 -11.29 8.01
CA GLY A 104 -0.06 -12.65 7.57
C GLY A 104 0.09 -12.76 6.07
N ILE A 105 0.63 -11.72 5.42
CA ILE A 105 0.73 -11.63 3.97
C ILE A 105 2.14 -11.23 3.55
N THR A 106 2.44 -11.41 2.26
CA THR A 106 3.65 -10.86 1.63
C THR A 106 3.21 -10.15 0.36
N PRO A 107 2.66 -8.92 0.48
CA PRO A 107 2.12 -8.23 -0.70
C PRO A 107 3.26 -7.69 -1.55
N VAL A 108 3.26 -8.07 -2.82
CA VAL A 108 4.25 -7.60 -3.80
C VAL A 108 3.58 -7.13 -5.10
N PRO A 109 2.37 -6.52 -5.05
CA PRO A 109 1.77 -6.01 -6.29
C PRO A 109 2.60 -4.88 -6.86
N PRO A 110 2.41 -4.55 -8.14
CA PRO A 110 3.03 -3.36 -8.72
C PRO A 110 2.73 -2.13 -7.87
N ALA A 111 3.76 -1.34 -7.59
CA ALA A 111 3.63 -0.14 -6.77
C ALA A 111 4.40 1.01 -7.40
N THR A 112 3.89 2.22 -7.23
CA THR A 112 4.53 3.45 -7.62
C THR A 112 4.70 4.31 -6.38
N LEU A 113 5.91 4.87 -6.19
CA LEU A 113 6.22 5.76 -5.09
C LEU A 113 6.39 7.18 -5.61
N LEU A 114 5.68 8.12 -5.01
CA LEU A 114 5.71 9.53 -5.38
C LEU A 114 5.99 10.38 -4.15
N GLY A 115 6.93 11.31 -4.28
CA GLY A 115 7.11 12.37 -3.29
C GLY A 115 6.11 13.47 -3.55
N VAL A 116 5.48 13.99 -2.49
CA VAL A 116 4.51 15.07 -2.56
C VAL A 116 4.90 16.17 -1.57
N ALA A 117 4.46 17.40 -1.83
CA ALA A 117 4.75 18.52 -0.93
C ALA A 117 3.95 18.44 0.35
N ALA A 118 2.70 17.97 0.28
CA ALA A 118 1.79 17.90 1.41
C ALA A 118 0.65 16.91 1.11
N LEU A 119 0.01 16.44 2.15
CA LEU A 119 -1.23 15.69 2.08
C LEU A 119 -2.37 16.55 2.66
N ASP A 120 -3.49 15.93 3.04
CA ASP A 120 -4.68 16.64 3.51
C ASP A 120 -4.44 17.48 4.77
N VAL A 121 -3.64 16.99 5.71
CA VAL A 121 -3.25 17.70 6.93
C VAL A 121 -1.76 17.50 7.23
N PRO A 122 -1.11 18.40 7.97
CA PRO A 122 0.33 18.31 8.24
C PRO A 122 0.78 17.06 8.99
N ASP A 123 -0.08 16.45 9.78
CA ASP A 123 0.26 15.25 10.55
C ASP A 123 0.39 14.00 9.67
N HIS A 124 -0.18 14.00 8.46
CA HIS A 124 -0.13 12.87 7.56
C HIS A 124 1.14 12.91 6.72
N LEU A 125 2.02 11.94 6.91
CA LEU A 125 3.32 11.83 6.24
C LEU A 125 3.29 10.92 5.02
N VAL A 126 2.28 10.05 4.93
CA VAL A 126 2.14 9.06 3.86
C VAL A 126 0.68 8.78 3.59
N GLU A 127 0.38 8.50 2.33
CA GLU A 127 -0.94 8.07 1.89
C GLU A 127 -0.77 6.92 0.90
N ILE A 128 -1.61 5.89 0.98
CA ILE A 128 -1.53 4.74 0.10
C ILE A 128 -2.92 4.45 -0.46
N GLU A 129 -3.01 4.31 -1.78
CA GLU A 129 -4.23 3.89 -2.45
C GLU A 129 -4.03 2.55 -3.14
N ALA A 130 -5.10 1.81 -3.33
CA ALA A 130 -5.06 0.49 -3.93
C ALA A 130 -6.20 0.29 -4.91
N THR A 131 -5.93 -0.51 -5.94
CA THR A 131 -6.94 -1.03 -6.85
C THR A 131 -6.91 -2.55 -6.75
N ALA A 132 -8.05 -3.17 -6.57
CA ALA A 132 -8.18 -4.62 -6.43
C ALA A 132 -9.21 -5.17 -7.42
N VAL A 133 -9.11 -6.45 -7.70
CA VAL A 133 -10.04 -7.16 -8.60
C VAL A 133 -10.51 -8.43 -7.89
N LEU A 134 -11.82 -8.59 -7.77
CA LEU A 134 -12.46 -9.75 -7.13
C LEU A 134 -13.31 -10.52 -8.15
N ASP A 135 -13.54 -11.75 -7.83
CA ASP A 135 -14.44 -12.63 -8.62
C ASP A 135 -15.92 -12.33 -8.39
#